data_9b6eb1e5a74580020f2abf8200aae9e9
#
_entry.id   9b6eb1e5a74580020f2abf8200aae9e9
#
_cell.length_a   1.000
_cell.length_b   1.000
_cell.length_c   1.000
_cell.angle_alpha   90.00
_cell.angle_beta   90.00
_cell.angle_gamma   90.00
#
_symmetry.space_group_name_H-M   'P 1'
#
loop_
_entity.id
_entity.type
_entity.pdbx_description
1 polymer ?
#
loop_
_entity_poly.entity_id
_entity_poly.type
_entity_poly.pdbx_seq_one_letter_code
_entity_poly.pdbx_strand_id
1 'polypeptide(L)'
;MNVILLEGEEIIKEGKCFNCSLLNNQPGKLILTDRRLIFAGPGLDFERDNLTFNLRDIQSFEKTSAFNLLKPIPIPNAIKISTINGETYRFRVQDRDKWLNVLKWHIRPTK
;
A
#
# COMPACT_ATOMS: atom_id res chain seq x y z
N MET A 1 4.17 -0.56 -15.53
CA MET A 1 4.57 -0.54 -14.13
C MET A 1 5.57 -1.64 -13.86
N ASN A 2 6.78 -1.26 -13.58
CA ASN A 2 7.83 -2.22 -13.24
C ASN A 2 8.40 -1.87 -11.88
N VAL A 3 8.77 -2.91 -11.15
CA VAL A 3 9.43 -2.76 -9.86
C VAL A 3 10.73 -3.54 -9.92
N ILE A 4 11.81 -2.90 -9.49
CA ILE A 4 13.10 -3.54 -9.44
C ILE A 4 13.22 -4.24 -8.09
N LEU A 5 13.28 -5.57 -8.12
CA LEU A 5 13.42 -6.36 -6.91
C LEU A 5 14.88 -6.39 -6.46
N LEU A 6 15.07 -6.47 -5.16
CA LEU A 6 16.38 -6.69 -4.57
C LEU A 6 16.81 -8.14 -4.80
N GLU A 7 18.10 -8.40 -4.72
CA GLU A 7 18.59 -9.76 -4.84
C GLU A 7 17.98 -10.64 -3.74
N GLY A 8 17.39 -11.75 -4.16
CA GLY A 8 16.76 -12.70 -3.24
C GLY A 8 15.38 -12.28 -2.76
N GLU A 9 14.87 -11.16 -3.22
CA GLU A 9 13.54 -10.69 -2.85
C GLU A 9 12.46 -11.42 -3.65
N GLU A 10 11.42 -11.88 -2.96
CA GLU A 10 10.32 -12.60 -3.61
C GLU A 10 9.00 -11.86 -3.43
N ILE A 11 8.21 -11.83 -4.50
CA ILE A 11 6.87 -11.26 -4.46
C ILE A 11 5.93 -12.28 -3.81
N ILE A 12 5.22 -11.82 -2.76
CA ILE A 12 4.26 -12.65 -2.04
C ILE A 12 2.86 -12.44 -2.59
N LYS A 13 2.50 -11.18 -2.87
CA LYS A 13 1.19 -10.86 -3.41
C LYS A 13 1.28 -9.55 -4.18
N GLU A 14 0.51 -9.45 -5.26
CA GLU A 14 0.37 -8.20 -5.99
C GLU A 14 -1.05 -8.06 -6.50
N GLY A 15 -1.48 -6.82 -6.71
CA GLY A 15 -2.80 -6.55 -7.23
C GLY A 15 -3.01 -5.07 -7.52
N LYS A 16 -4.04 -4.79 -8.28
CA LYS A 16 -4.41 -3.41 -8.59
C LYS A 16 -4.83 -2.68 -7.32
N CYS A 17 -4.44 -1.43 -7.23
CA CYS A 17 -4.86 -0.62 -6.10
C CYS A 17 -4.90 0.86 -6.49
N PHE A 18 -5.50 1.66 -5.61
CA PHE A 18 -5.49 3.11 -5.73
C PHE A 18 -4.82 3.68 -4.48
N ASN A 19 -3.87 4.58 -4.68
CA ASN A 19 -3.35 5.38 -3.60
C ASN A 19 -4.32 6.53 -3.37
N CYS A 20 -5.02 6.50 -2.24
CA CYS A 20 -6.07 7.46 -1.94
C CYS A 20 -5.48 8.68 -1.27
N SER A 21 -5.56 9.82 -1.92
CA SER A 21 -5.18 11.10 -1.34
C SER A 21 -6.41 11.98 -1.19
N LEU A 22 -6.24 13.13 -0.53
CA LEU A 22 -7.35 14.04 -0.31
C LEU A 22 -7.89 14.65 -1.61
N LEU A 23 -7.02 14.83 -2.60
CA LEU A 23 -7.39 15.52 -3.83
C LEU A 23 -7.66 14.60 -5.01
N ASN A 24 -7.00 13.46 -5.06
CA ASN A 24 -7.20 12.51 -6.14
C ASN A 24 -6.82 11.11 -5.71
N ASN A 25 -7.27 10.14 -6.50
CA ASN A 25 -6.91 8.74 -6.33
C ASN A 25 -5.98 8.37 -7.47
N GLN A 26 -4.79 7.89 -7.14
CA GLN A 26 -3.80 7.52 -8.11
C GLN A 26 -3.87 6.01 -8.34
N PRO A 27 -4.16 5.55 -9.57
CA PRO A 27 -4.17 4.13 -9.86
C PRO A 27 -2.76 3.56 -9.88
N GLY A 28 -2.64 2.30 -9.54
CA GLY A 28 -1.36 1.64 -9.55
C GLY A 28 -1.47 0.19 -9.15
N LYS A 29 -0.38 -0.34 -8.62
CA LYS A 29 -0.28 -1.73 -8.22
C LYS A 29 0.36 -1.80 -6.85
N LEU A 30 -0.25 -2.57 -5.95
CA LEU A 30 0.33 -2.82 -4.63
C LEU A 30 1.04 -4.16 -4.68
N ILE A 31 2.29 -4.17 -4.24
CA ILE A 31 3.16 -5.34 -4.29
C ILE A 31 3.72 -5.58 -2.90
N LEU A 32 3.45 -6.77 -2.36
CA LEU A 32 4.06 -7.20 -1.11
C LEU A 32 5.15 -8.21 -1.42
N THR A 33 6.35 -7.93 -0.96
CA THR A 33 7.46 -8.87 -1.03
C THR A 33 7.80 -9.35 0.38
N ASP A 34 8.77 -10.23 0.49
CA ASP A 34 9.24 -10.68 1.78
C ASP A 34 10.02 -9.60 2.56
N ARG A 35 10.24 -8.43 1.96
CA ARG A 35 11.01 -7.34 2.57
C ARG A 35 10.29 -6.00 2.54
N ARG A 36 9.42 -5.76 1.56
CA ARG A 36 8.85 -4.44 1.31
C ARG A 36 7.39 -4.51 0.93
N LEU A 37 6.69 -3.43 1.20
CA LEU A 37 5.38 -3.15 0.60
C LEU A 37 5.59 -1.98 -0.35
N ILE A 38 5.20 -2.15 -1.61
CA ILE A 38 5.47 -1.18 -2.66
C ILE A 38 4.18 -0.80 -3.36
N PHE A 39 3.94 0.50 -3.49
CA PHE A 39 2.92 1.00 -4.41
C PHE A 39 3.62 1.48 -5.67
N ALA A 40 3.38 0.81 -6.78
CA ALA A 40 3.94 1.16 -8.08
C ALA A 40 2.92 1.99 -8.85
N GLY A 41 3.22 3.25 -9.05
CA GLY A 41 2.36 4.15 -9.82
C GLY A 41 2.42 3.88 -11.32
N PRO A 42 1.58 4.55 -12.09
CA PRO A 42 1.45 4.28 -13.53
C PRO A 42 2.52 4.91 -14.40
N GLY A 43 3.42 5.70 -13.82
CA GLY A 43 4.40 6.43 -14.59
C GLY A 43 5.52 5.55 -15.14
N LEU A 44 6.31 6.12 -16.05
CA LEU A 44 7.50 5.47 -16.60
C LEU A 44 8.72 5.64 -15.72
N ASP A 45 8.70 6.62 -14.84
CA ASP A 45 9.77 6.86 -13.87
C ASP A 45 9.48 6.10 -12.59
N PHE A 46 9.98 4.88 -12.53
CA PHE A 46 9.66 3.95 -11.44
C PHE A 46 10.07 4.45 -10.07
N GLU A 47 11.18 5.16 -9.97
CA GLU A 47 11.65 5.64 -8.68
C GLU A 47 10.79 6.79 -8.16
N ARG A 48 10.34 7.66 -9.06
CA ARG A 48 9.59 8.84 -8.70
C ARG A 48 8.15 8.52 -8.33
N ASP A 49 7.55 7.54 -9.01
CA ASP A 49 6.13 7.23 -8.85
C ASP A 49 5.87 6.12 -7.83
N ASN A 50 6.90 5.51 -7.30
CA ASN A 50 6.75 4.42 -6.36
C ASN A 50 6.85 4.90 -4.92
N LEU A 51 5.97 4.34 -4.07
CA LEU A 51 6.09 4.45 -2.63
C LEU A 51 6.59 3.10 -2.11
N THR A 52 7.63 3.13 -1.32
CA THR A 52 8.25 1.90 -0.81
C THR A 52 8.35 1.94 0.70
N PHE A 53 7.85 0.90 1.34
CA PHE A 53 7.92 0.76 2.79
C PHE A 53 8.67 -0.52 3.13
N ASN A 54 9.73 -0.42 3.94
CA ASN A 54 10.30 -1.62 4.53
C ASN A 54 9.30 -2.18 5.52
N LEU A 55 9.14 -3.50 5.56
CA LEU A 55 8.13 -4.11 6.42
C LEU A 55 8.34 -3.74 7.89
N ARG A 56 9.59 -3.62 8.32
CA ARG A 56 9.91 -3.24 9.70
C ARG A 56 9.53 -1.81 10.03
N ASP A 57 9.31 -0.96 9.03
CA ASP A 57 8.94 0.45 9.24
C ASP A 57 7.42 0.64 9.28
N ILE A 58 6.65 -0.41 9.03
CA ILE A 58 5.21 -0.35 9.13
C ILE A 58 4.82 -0.66 10.57
N GLN A 59 4.23 0.34 11.24
CA GLN A 59 3.81 0.20 12.62
C GLN A 59 2.49 -0.52 12.74
N SER A 60 1.55 -0.23 11.84
CA SER A 60 0.23 -0.83 11.88
C SER A 60 -0.44 -0.79 10.53
N PHE A 61 -1.45 -1.63 10.37
CA PHE A 61 -2.32 -1.62 9.21
C PHE A 61 -3.73 -1.99 9.69
N GLU A 62 -4.74 -1.39 9.06
CA GLU A 62 -6.12 -1.62 9.48
C GLU A 62 -7.10 -1.32 8.37
N LYS A 63 -8.31 -1.86 8.51
CA LYS A 63 -9.41 -1.52 7.61
C LYS A 63 -9.79 -0.07 7.80
N THR A 64 -10.08 0.61 6.69
CA THR A 64 -10.53 1.99 6.75
C THR A 64 -11.38 2.29 5.53
N SER A 65 -12.02 3.45 5.56
CA SER A 65 -12.60 4.06 4.38
C SER A 65 -11.76 5.25 4.02
N ALA A 66 -11.66 5.54 2.73
CA ALA A 66 -11.00 6.74 2.26
C ALA A 66 -12.04 7.61 1.55
N PHE A 67 -11.76 8.89 1.44
CA PHE A 67 -12.59 9.77 0.64
C PHE A 67 -11.76 10.93 0.12
N ASN A 68 -12.28 11.51 -0.95
CA ASN A 68 -11.65 12.62 -1.64
C ASN A 68 -12.42 13.89 -1.31
N LEU A 69 -11.73 14.99 -1.01
CA LEU A 69 -12.39 16.26 -0.70
C LEU A 69 -13.27 16.76 -1.83
N LEU A 70 -12.95 16.43 -3.08
CA LEU A 70 -13.75 16.81 -4.22
C LEU A 70 -15.03 15.98 -4.35
N LYS A 71 -15.02 14.78 -3.79
CA LYS A 71 -16.16 13.86 -3.77
C LYS A 71 -16.25 13.27 -2.38
N PRO A 72 -16.96 13.89 -1.44
CA PRO A 72 -16.96 13.46 -0.05
C PRO A 72 -17.80 12.21 0.20
N ILE A 73 -17.66 11.20 -0.65
CA ILE A 73 -18.31 9.92 -0.49
C ILE A 73 -17.25 8.91 -0.02
N PRO A 74 -17.50 8.17 1.07
CA PRO A 74 -16.54 7.19 1.54
C PRO A 74 -16.21 6.17 0.47
N ILE A 75 -14.94 5.87 0.28
CA ILE A 75 -14.45 4.86 -0.66
C ILE A 75 -14.22 3.60 0.15
N PRO A 76 -14.96 2.50 -0.12
CA PRO A 76 -14.79 1.27 0.64
C PRO A 76 -13.53 0.52 0.25
N ASN A 77 -13.22 -0.53 0.99
CA ASN A 77 -12.13 -1.46 0.69
C ASN A 77 -10.73 -0.82 0.79
N ALA A 78 -10.58 0.16 1.66
CA ALA A 78 -9.29 0.78 1.87
C ALA A 78 -8.56 0.15 3.06
N ILE A 79 -7.23 0.14 2.97
CA ILE A 79 -6.34 -0.26 4.06
C ILE A 79 -5.52 0.96 4.44
N LYS A 80 -5.47 1.26 5.73
CA LYS A 80 -4.64 2.32 6.25
C LYS A 80 -3.32 1.73 6.74
N ILE A 81 -2.22 2.23 6.20
CA ILE A 81 -0.87 1.83 6.61
C ILE A 81 -0.29 3.00 7.41
N SER A 82 0.18 2.70 8.61
CA SER A 82 0.85 3.70 9.46
C SER A 82 2.30 3.30 9.65
N THR A 83 3.19 4.26 9.46
CA THR A 83 4.63 4.02 9.62
C THR A 83 5.11 4.43 11.01
N ILE A 84 6.29 3.97 11.37
CA ILE A 84 6.90 4.32 12.66
C ILE A 84 7.22 5.81 12.75
N ASN A 85 7.28 6.50 11.62
CA ASN A 85 7.50 7.95 11.56
C ASN A 85 6.22 8.76 11.81
N GLY A 86 5.08 8.10 11.95
CA GLY A 86 3.82 8.79 12.11
C GLY A 86 3.11 9.14 10.81
N GLU A 87 3.64 8.72 9.67
CA GLU A 87 2.99 8.92 8.39
C GLU A 87 1.89 7.89 8.18
N THR A 88 0.83 8.28 7.49
CA THR A 88 -0.26 7.37 7.18
C THR A 88 -0.58 7.42 5.69
N TYR A 89 -0.93 6.25 5.16
CA TYR A 89 -1.28 6.09 3.75
C TYR A 89 -2.52 5.22 3.65
N ARG A 90 -3.36 5.49 2.67
CA ARG A 90 -4.56 4.70 2.43
C ARG A 90 -4.54 4.17 1.02
N PHE A 91 -4.73 2.86 0.91
CA PHE A 91 -4.76 2.19 -0.37
C PHE A 91 -6.07 1.44 -0.52
N ARG A 92 -6.77 1.70 -1.62
CA ARG A 92 -7.97 0.95 -1.96
C ARG A 92 -7.56 -0.28 -2.75
N VAL A 93 -7.97 -1.46 -2.28
CA VAL A 93 -7.62 -2.73 -2.90
C VAL A 93 -8.87 -3.57 -3.11
N GLN A 94 -8.85 -4.47 -4.10
CA GLN A 94 -10.01 -5.30 -4.37
C GLN A 94 -10.24 -6.33 -3.28
N ASP A 95 -9.30 -7.16 -2.99
CA ASP A 95 -9.44 -8.25 -2.02
C ASP A 95 -8.91 -7.84 -0.66
N ARG A 96 -9.55 -6.84 -0.05
CA ARG A 96 -9.05 -6.26 1.20
C ARG A 96 -8.78 -7.29 2.29
N ASP A 97 -9.70 -8.23 2.50
CA ASP A 97 -9.51 -9.22 3.56
C ASP A 97 -8.33 -10.13 3.28
N LYS A 98 -8.11 -10.50 2.02
CA LYS A 98 -6.94 -11.30 1.65
C LYS A 98 -5.66 -10.51 1.87
N TRP A 99 -5.66 -9.23 1.51
CA TRP A 99 -4.51 -8.36 1.75
C TRP A 99 -4.20 -8.24 3.24
N LEU A 100 -5.23 -8.05 4.07
CA LEU A 100 -5.03 -7.93 5.51
C LEU A 100 -4.47 -9.22 6.11
N ASN A 101 -4.93 -10.37 5.63
CA ASN A 101 -4.39 -11.64 6.10
C ASN A 101 -2.91 -11.80 5.74
N VAL A 102 -2.55 -11.47 4.50
CA VAL A 102 -1.16 -11.59 4.05
C VAL A 102 -0.27 -10.61 4.81
N LEU A 103 -0.74 -9.37 5.00
CA LEU A 103 0.00 -8.38 5.77
C LEU A 103 0.20 -8.84 7.22
N LYS A 104 -0.83 -9.43 7.80
CA LYS A 104 -0.75 -9.93 9.17
C LYS A 104 0.34 -11.00 9.33
N TRP A 105 0.54 -11.83 8.32
CA TRP A 105 1.56 -12.86 8.36
C TRP A 105 2.97 -12.33 8.20
N HIS A 106 3.14 -11.21 7.50
CA HIS A 106 4.46 -10.70 7.13
C HIS A 106 4.86 -9.44 7.87
N ILE A 107 3.90 -8.75 8.48
CA ILE A 107 4.19 -7.54 9.26
C ILE A 107 3.76 -7.79 10.69
N ARG A 108 4.71 -7.64 11.62
CA ARG A 108 4.41 -7.76 13.03
C ARG A 108 4.40 -6.36 13.63
N PRO A 109 3.23 -5.88 14.08
CA PRO A 109 3.17 -4.56 14.70
C PRO A 109 4.10 -4.49 15.89
N THR A 110 4.82 -3.39 15.99
CA THR A 110 5.67 -3.11 17.15
C THR A 110 4.76 -2.64 18.28
N LYS A 111 4.83 -3.29 19.40
CA LYS A 111 4.08 -2.85 20.56
C LYS A 111 4.87 -1.83 21.35
#